data_c37097e597814668f5d400496c4d436c
#
_entry.id   c37097e597814668f5d400496c4d436c
#
_cell.length_a   1.000
_cell.length_b   1.000
_cell.length_c   1.000
_cell.angle_alpha   90.00
_cell.angle_beta   90.00
_cell.angle_gamma   90.00
#
_symmetry.space_group_name_H-M   'P 1'
#
loop_
_entity.id
_entity.type
_entity.pdbx_description
1 polymer ?
#
loop_
_entity_poly.entity_id
_entity_poly.type
_entity_poly.pdbx_seq_one_letter_code
_entity_poly.pdbx_strand_id
1 'polypeptide(L)'
;MLENNVHNCALAFEGGGYRAAYTAGMANVLLERGIYFDEVVGISAGASHAVDYVSRDQDRIRRSFIDLAGKRKAGGIWSVLHGRGFFNAAYDYQGCVDDGFMPFNWNAFVANPAHIRIQSFERDTGRTVSFTRKSMNSLDQMLMCVRASSSLPGMMRPIAINGHVMLDGGLGIGAGLPTHLAEMDGY
;
A
#
# COMPACT_ATOMS: atom_id res chain seq x y z
N MET A 1 -13.36 -10.25 -17.22
CA MET A 1 -12.08 -10.38 -16.52
C MET A 1 -11.23 -9.20 -16.94
N LEU A 2 -10.55 -8.52 -16.06
CA LEU A 2 -9.60 -7.48 -16.46
C LEU A 2 -8.38 -8.14 -17.10
N GLU A 3 -7.79 -7.48 -18.11
CA GLU A 3 -6.60 -8.00 -18.80
C GLU A 3 -5.42 -7.06 -18.56
N ASN A 4 -4.23 -7.63 -18.50
CA ASN A 4 -2.97 -6.91 -18.46
C ASN A 4 -2.30 -7.02 -19.84
N ASN A 5 -1.43 -6.06 -20.17
CA ASN A 5 -0.82 -5.95 -21.49
C ASN A 5 0.69 -5.71 -21.46
N VAL A 6 1.27 -5.65 -20.26
CA VAL A 6 2.72 -5.62 -20.06
C VAL A 6 3.12 -6.90 -19.36
N HIS A 7 3.79 -7.78 -20.09
CA HIS A 7 4.16 -9.12 -19.65
C HIS A 7 5.67 -9.23 -19.43
N ASN A 8 6.09 -10.13 -18.54
CA ASN A 8 7.49 -10.35 -18.20
C ASN A 8 8.21 -9.08 -17.69
N CYS A 9 7.45 -8.21 -17.05
CA CYS A 9 7.94 -6.96 -16.49
C CYS A 9 7.13 -6.61 -15.24
N ALA A 10 7.81 -6.19 -14.18
CA ALA A 10 7.17 -5.78 -12.93
C ALA A 10 7.12 -4.26 -12.80
N LEU A 11 6.03 -3.74 -12.25
CA LEU A 11 5.90 -2.36 -11.82
C LEU A 11 6.24 -2.28 -10.32
N ALA A 12 7.33 -1.59 -9.99
CA ALA A 12 7.84 -1.47 -8.62
C ALA A 12 7.56 -0.07 -8.07
N PHE A 13 6.79 0.02 -6.99
CA PHE A 13 6.48 1.25 -6.28
C PHE A 13 7.30 1.36 -5.00
N GLU A 14 8.26 2.30 -4.95
CA GLU A 14 9.09 2.55 -3.78
C GLU A 14 8.31 3.17 -2.61
N GLY A 15 8.83 3.01 -1.39
CA GLY A 15 8.38 3.73 -0.21
C GLY A 15 8.76 5.21 -0.26
N GLY A 16 8.10 6.04 0.54
CA GLY A 16 8.45 7.46 0.55
C GLY A 16 7.51 8.39 1.30
N GLY A 17 6.51 7.85 1.99
CA GLY A 17 5.48 8.64 2.66
C GLY A 17 4.77 9.57 1.65
N TYR A 18 4.53 10.83 2.02
CA TYR A 18 3.84 11.78 1.14
C TYR A 18 4.63 12.21 -0.12
N ARG A 19 5.93 11.89 -0.23
CA ARG A 19 6.66 12.08 -1.49
C ARG A 19 6.08 11.23 -2.62
N ALA A 20 5.38 10.17 -2.27
CA ALA A 20 4.64 9.31 -3.20
C ALA A 20 3.48 10.03 -3.93
N ALA A 21 3.15 11.28 -3.58
CA ALA A 21 2.29 12.13 -4.40
C ALA A 21 2.83 12.30 -5.84
N TYR A 22 4.17 12.33 -6.02
CA TYR A 22 4.79 12.33 -7.34
C TYR A 22 4.54 11.01 -8.08
N THR A 23 4.74 9.89 -7.39
CA THR A 23 4.50 8.54 -7.93
C THR A 23 3.02 8.31 -8.26
N ALA A 24 2.10 8.94 -7.50
CA ALA A 24 0.66 8.91 -7.80
C ALA A 24 0.35 9.47 -9.20
N GLY A 25 1.00 10.57 -9.58
CA GLY A 25 0.88 11.12 -10.93
C GLY A 25 1.36 10.14 -12.01
N MET A 26 2.51 9.49 -11.78
CA MET A 26 3.05 8.49 -12.70
C MET A 26 2.12 7.28 -12.85
N ALA A 27 1.60 6.74 -11.72
CA ALA A 27 0.67 5.62 -11.72
C ALA A 27 -0.61 5.95 -12.49
N ASN A 28 -1.15 7.17 -12.29
CA ASN A 28 -2.33 7.62 -13.02
C ASN A 28 -2.09 7.73 -14.53
N VAL A 29 -0.94 8.25 -14.95
CA VAL A 29 -0.59 8.31 -16.38
C VAL A 29 -0.52 6.90 -17.00
N LEU A 30 0.02 5.91 -16.29
CA LEU A 30 0.03 4.52 -16.76
C LEU A 30 -1.40 4.00 -16.94
N LEU A 31 -2.30 4.22 -15.97
CA LEU A 31 -3.70 3.81 -16.05
C LEU A 31 -4.46 4.54 -17.17
N GLU A 32 -4.25 5.85 -17.34
CA GLU A 32 -4.84 6.65 -18.42
C GLU A 32 -4.42 6.18 -19.81
N ARG A 33 -3.19 5.69 -19.94
CA ARG A 33 -2.65 5.15 -21.18
C ARG A 33 -3.01 3.68 -21.40
N GLY A 34 -3.76 3.06 -20.48
CA GLY A 34 -4.13 1.66 -20.56
C GLY A 34 -2.92 0.72 -20.48
N ILE A 35 -1.90 1.09 -19.71
CA ILE A 35 -0.70 0.28 -19.48
C ILE A 35 -0.92 -0.52 -18.20
N TYR A 36 -0.92 -1.83 -18.27
CA TYR A 36 -1.28 -2.74 -17.18
C TYR A 36 -0.26 -3.87 -17.06
N PHE A 37 0.43 -3.93 -15.92
CA PHE A 37 1.50 -4.89 -15.65
C PHE A 37 0.96 -6.18 -15.05
N ASP A 38 1.62 -7.31 -15.34
CA ASP A 38 1.33 -8.62 -14.77
C ASP A 38 1.81 -8.77 -13.33
N GLU A 39 2.87 -8.05 -12.96
CA GLU A 39 3.42 -8.03 -11.62
C GLU A 39 3.49 -6.61 -11.10
N VAL A 40 3.01 -6.40 -9.86
CA VAL A 40 3.06 -5.12 -9.18
C VAL A 40 3.58 -5.31 -7.76
N VAL A 41 4.66 -4.64 -7.41
CA VAL A 41 5.27 -4.74 -6.08
C VAL A 41 5.36 -3.38 -5.41
N GLY A 42 5.29 -3.36 -4.07
CA GLY A 42 5.36 -2.09 -3.35
C GLY A 42 5.76 -2.22 -1.88
N ILE A 43 6.32 -1.13 -1.35
CA ILE A 43 6.70 -1.00 0.06
C ILE A 43 6.16 0.32 0.59
N SER A 44 5.60 0.32 1.84
CA SER A 44 5.14 1.54 2.52
C SER A 44 4.10 2.30 1.66
N ALA A 45 4.33 3.57 1.36
CA ALA A 45 3.49 4.33 0.43
C ALA A 45 3.34 3.63 -0.94
N GLY A 46 4.37 2.94 -1.41
CA GLY A 46 4.33 2.14 -2.62
C GLY A 46 3.39 0.93 -2.52
N ALA A 47 3.17 0.38 -1.32
CA ALA A 47 2.16 -0.67 -1.11
C ALA A 47 0.74 -0.16 -1.37
N SER A 48 0.43 1.09 -0.96
CA SER A 48 -0.84 1.75 -1.28
C SER A 48 -1.00 1.92 -2.79
N HIS A 49 0.04 2.43 -3.47
CA HIS A 49 0.01 2.56 -4.92
C HIS A 49 -0.18 1.22 -5.63
N ALA A 50 0.46 0.15 -5.15
CA ALA A 50 0.34 -1.17 -5.76
C ALA A 50 -1.10 -1.68 -5.74
N VAL A 51 -1.80 -1.61 -4.59
CA VAL A 51 -3.20 -2.05 -4.51
C VAL A 51 -4.14 -1.14 -5.28
N ASP A 52 -3.93 0.18 -5.22
CA ASP A 52 -4.76 1.17 -5.93
C ASP A 52 -4.57 1.04 -7.46
N TYR A 53 -3.35 0.80 -7.93
CA TYR A 53 -3.07 0.55 -9.36
C TYR A 53 -3.72 -0.75 -9.85
N VAL A 54 -3.60 -1.84 -9.08
CA VAL A 54 -4.23 -3.12 -9.41
C VAL A 54 -5.75 -3.03 -9.42
N SER A 55 -6.35 -2.19 -8.55
CA SER A 55 -7.79 -1.90 -8.59
C SER A 55 -8.19 -0.93 -9.71
N ARG A 56 -7.23 -0.38 -10.48
CA ARG A 56 -7.42 0.60 -11.55
C ARG A 56 -8.19 1.85 -11.11
N ASP A 57 -7.94 2.29 -9.88
CA ASP A 57 -8.66 3.40 -9.24
C ASP A 57 -7.80 4.68 -9.21
N GLN A 58 -7.86 5.44 -10.29
CA GLN A 58 -7.12 6.70 -10.46
C GLN A 58 -7.50 7.75 -9.40
N ASP A 59 -8.79 7.82 -9.07
CA ASP A 59 -9.29 8.76 -8.06
C ASP A 59 -8.71 8.45 -6.69
N ARG A 60 -8.66 7.17 -6.32
CA ARG A 60 -8.11 6.73 -5.06
C ARG A 60 -6.60 6.99 -4.98
N ILE A 61 -5.84 6.70 -6.05
CA ILE A 61 -4.41 7.00 -6.15
C ILE A 61 -4.15 8.48 -5.82
N ARG A 62 -4.92 9.39 -6.42
CA ARG A 62 -4.80 10.83 -6.17
C ARG A 62 -5.18 11.18 -4.73
N ARG A 63 -6.32 10.71 -4.26
CA ARG A 63 -6.87 11.05 -2.93
C ARG A 63 -5.97 10.57 -1.80
N SER A 64 -5.35 9.38 -1.94
CA SER A 64 -4.48 8.78 -0.92
C SER A 64 -3.28 9.65 -0.55
N PHE A 65 -2.74 10.42 -1.50
CA PHE A 65 -1.50 11.18 -1.28
C PHE A 65 -1.66 12.70 -1.41
N ILE A 66 -2.79 13.18 -1.89
CA ILE A 66 -3.03 14.62 -2.05
C ILE A 66 -4.16 15.06 -1.11
N ASP A 67 -5.35 14.51 -1.26
CA ASP A 67 -6.53 14.98 -0.54
C ASP A 67 -6.53 14.52 0.94
N LEU A 68 -6.01 13.31 1.21
CA LEU A 68 -5.92 12.75 2.57
C LEU A 68 -5.01 13.60 3.46
N ALA A 69 -3.92 14.14 2.93
CA ALA A 69 -2.98 14.99 3.67
C ALA A 69 -3.65 16.25 4.28
N GLY A 70 -4.73 16.73 3.67
CA GLY A 70 -5.51 17.86 4.16
C GLY A 70 -6.60 17.51 5.20
N LYS A 71 -6.82 16.22 5.50
CA LYS A 71 -7.87 15.79 6.42
C LYS A 71 -7.40 15.80 7.88
N ARG A 72 -8.14 16.49 8.75
CA ARG A 72 -7.86 16.51 10.21
C ARG A 72 -7.90 15.12 10.85
N LYS A 73 -8.68 14.18 10.30
CA LYS A 73 -8.78 12.81 10.79
C LYS A 73 -7.52 11.98 10.46
N ALA A 74 -6.79 12.33 9.38
CA ALA A 74 -5.64 11.59 8.90
C ALA A 74 -4.40 11.74 9.80
N GLY A 75 -4.28 12.81 10.59
CA GLY A 75 -3.13 12.97 11.47
C GLY A 75 -2.99 14.33 12.12
N GLY A 76 -1.79 14.60 12.61
CA GLY A 76 -1.42 15.83 13.27
C GLY A 76 -1.34 15.72 14.80
N ILE A 77 -1.13 16.87 15.47
CA ILE A 77 -0.90 16.93 16.94
C ILE A 77 -2.04 16.29 17.74
N TRP A 78 -3.28 16.44 17.30
CA TRP A 78 -4.44 15.83 17.94
C TRP A 78 -4.43 14.31 17.86
N SER A 79 -3.92 13.74 16.76
CA SER A 79 -3.72 12.29 16.62
C SER A 79 -2.72 11.78 17.65
N VAL A 80 -1.62 12.51 17.84
CA VAL A 80 -0.59 12.20 18.85
C VAL A 80 -1.18 12.23 20.25
N LEU A 81 -1.91 13.28 20.62
CA LEU A 81 -2.53 13.43 21.95
C LEU A 81 -3.52 12.31 22.27
N HIS A 82 -4.15 11.70 21.26
CA HIS A 82 -5.04 10.55 21.41
C HIS A 82 -4.32 9.20 21.28
N GLY A 83 -2.98 9.19 21.27
CA GLY A 83 -2.17 7.96 21.20
C GLY A 83 -2.28 7.20 19.87
N ARG A 84 -2.66 7.87 18.77
CA ARG A 84 -2.85 7.26 17.44
C ARG A 84 -1.60 7.32 16.56
N GLY A 85 -0.52 7.99 17.03
CA GLY A 85 0.64 8.37 16.24
C GLY A 85 0.43 9.73 15.57
N PHE A 86 1.46 10.24 14.87
CA PHE A 86 1.32 11.47 14.11
C PHE A 86 0.34 11.28 12.94
N PHE A 87 0.46 10.17 12.20
CA PHE A 87 -0.53 9.74 11.22
C PHE A 87 -1.50 8.74 11.87
N ASN A 88 -2.78 8.94 11.64
CA ASN A 88 -3.84 8.07 12.13
C ASN A 88 -4.03 6.88 11.18
N ALA A 89 -3.10 5.92 11.24
CA ALA A 89 -3.10 4.76 10.34
C ALA A 89 -4.45 3.99 10.31
N ALA A 90 -5.19 3.96 11.42
CA ALA A 90 -6.51 3.32 11.44
C ALA A 90 -7.52 4.07 10.55
N TYR A 91 -7.45 5.40 10.52
CA TYR A 91 -8.28 6.19 9.62
C TYR A 91 -7.77 6.14 8.19
N ASP A 92 -6.45 6.31 7.99
CA ASP A 92 -5.85 6.45 6.67
C ASP A 92 -6.04 5.19 5.79
N TYR A 93 -6.19 4.01 6.40
CA TYR A 93 -6.38 2.75 5.67
C TYR A 93 -7.81 2.21 5.75
N GLN A 94 -8.40 2.09 6.93
CA GLN A 94 -9.76 1.54 7.11
C GLN A 94 -10.83 2.64 7.20
N GLY A 95 -10.65 3.59 8.11
CA GLY A 95 -11.68 4.59 8.40
C GLY A 95 -12.06 5.48 7.22
N CYS A 96 -11.13 5.76 6.31
CA CYS A 96 -11.40 6.53 5.09
C CYS A 96 -12.20 5.72 4.04
N VAL A 97 -12.15 4.39 4.10
CA VAL A 97 -13.01 3.52 3.31
C VAL A 97 -14.39 3.45 3.93
N ASP A 98 -14.45 3.26 5.25
CA ASP A 98 -15.71 3.12 6.00
C ASP A 98 -16.58 4.38 5.94
N ASP A 99 -15.98 5.58 5.99
CA ASP A 99 -16.71 6.84 5.91
C ASP A 99 -16.99 7.31 4.46
N GLY A 100 -16.57 6.51 3.47
CA GLY A 100 -16.80 6.77 2.05
C GLY A 100 -15.94 7.88 1.45
N PHE A 101 -14.93 8.38 2.20
CA PHE A 101 -14.01 9.40 1.66
C PHE A 101 -13.10 8.82 0.56
N MET A 102 -12.59 7.60 0.76
CA MET A 102 -11.80 6.87 -0.22
C MET A 102 -12.30 5.42 -0.34
N PRO A 103 -13.45 5.20 -0.99
CA PRO A 103 -13.93 3.83 -1.23
C PRO A 103 -12.88 3.06 -2.04
N PHE A 104 -12.80 1.75 -1.83
CA PHE A 104 -11.89 0.88 -2.56
C PHE A 104 -12.65 0.01 -3.56
N ASN A 105 -12.19 -0.04 -4.80
CA ASN A 105 -12.79 -0.90 -5.82
C ASN A 105 -12.33 -2.36 -5.68
N TRP A 106 -12.86 -3.02 -4.64
CA TRP A 106 -12.53 -4.41 -4.32
C TRP A 106 -12.85 -5.37 -5.48
N ASN A 107 -13.95 -5.17 -6.19
CA ASN A 107 -14.33 -6.02 -7.30
C ASN A 107 -13.30 -5.96 -8.45
N ALA A 108 -12.81 -4.77 -8.79
CA ALA A 108 -11.76 -4.62 -9.78
C ALA A 108 -10.43 -5.24 -9.31
N PHE A 109 -10.06 -5.05 -8.03
CA PHE A 109 -8.88 -5.67 -7.46
C PHE A 109 -8.93 -7.19 -7.58
N VAL A 110 -10.03 -7.83 -7.20
CA VAL A 110 -10.20 -9.30 -7.27
C VAL A 110 -10.24 -9.79 -8.73
N ALA A 111 -10.87 -9.03 -9.63
CA ALA A 111 -10.99 -9.41 -11.04
C ALA A 111 -9.69 -9.23 -11.83
N ASN A 112 -8.72 -8.48 -11.30
CA ASN A 112 -7.44 -8.22 -11.97
C ASN A 112 -6.50 -9.44 -11.81
N PRO A 113 -5.95 -10.00 -12.91
CA PRO A 113 -5.08 -11.17 -12.86
C PRO A 113 -3.65 -10.86 -12.38
N ALA A 114 -3.26 -9.59 -12.24
CA ALA A 114 -1.91 -9.20 -11.83
C ALA A 114 -1.49 -9.89 -10.52
N HIS A 115 -0.28 -10.36 -10.47
CA HIS A 115 0.36 -10.72 -9.22
C HIS A 115 0.62 -9.44 -8.43
N ILE A 116 0.55 -9.53 -7.12
CA ILE A 116 0.87 -8.42 -6.24
C ILE A 116 1.67 -8.94 -5.04
N ARG A 117 2.74 -8.20 -4.71
CA ARG A 117 3.53 -8.46 -3.52
C ARG A 117 3.86 -7.15 -2.81
N ILE A 118 3.55 -7.08 -1.52
CA ILE A 118 3.91 -5.95 -0.66
C ILE A 118 4.73 -6.44 0.53
N GLN A 119 5.65 -5.61 1.01
CA GLN A 119 6.60 -5.96 2.06
C GLN A 119 6.25 -5.26 3.37
N SER A 120 6.48 -5.96 4.48
CA SER A 120 6.49 -5.42 5.82
C SER A 120 7.71 -5.94 6.60
N PHE A 121 7.92 -5.41 7.80
CA PHE A 121 8.99 -5.83 8.70
C PHE A 121 8.40 -6.34 10.02
N GLU A 122 8.77 -7.53 10.42
CA GLU A 122 8.32 -8.15 11.65
C GLU A 122 9.21 -7.70 12.82
N ARG A 123 8.66 -6.88 13.72
CA ARG A 123 9.40 -6.26 14.82
C ARG A 123 10.07 -7.29 15.73
N ASP A 124 9.31 -8.32 16.07
CA ASP A 124 9.69 -9.23 17.16
C ASP A 124 10.78 -10.23 16.74
N THR A 125 10.91 -10.51 15.45
CA THR A 125 11.91 -11.42 14.89
C THR A 125 12.98 -10.75 14.05
N GLY A 126 12.76 -9.48 13.65
CA GLY A 126 13.66 -8.77 12.73
C GLY A 126 13.61 -9.28 11.28
N ARG A 127 12.56 -10.04 10.92
CA ARG A 127 12.43 -10.60 9.58
C ARG A 127 11.69 -9.65 8.64
N THR A 128 12.16 -9.60 7.40
CA THR A 128 11.39 -9.07 6.29
C THR A 128 10.35 -10.10 5.88
N VAL A 129 9.09 -9.68 5.80
CA VAL A 129 7.97 -10.52 5.39
C VAL A 129 7.26 -9.88 4.21
N SER A 130 6.66 -10.69 3.35
CA SER A 130 5.87 -10.19 2.23
C SER A 130 4.47 -10.79 2.23
N PHE A 131 3.51 -9.97 1.79
CA PHE A 131 2.11 -10.33 1.59
C PHE A 131 1.81 -10.40 0.10
N THR A 132 1.15 -11.46 -0.30
CA THR A 132 0.66 -11.66 -1.68
C THR A 132 -0.86 -11.70 -1.68
N ARG A 133 -1.48 -11.93 -2.83
CA ARG A 133 -2.94 -12.14 -2.91
C ARG A 133 -3.46 -13.18 -1.93
N LYS A 134 -2.66 -14.21 -1.60
CA LYS A 134 -3.03 -15.24 -0.62
C LYS A 134 -3.23 -14.68 0.79
N SER A 135 -2.64 -13.55 1.09
CA SER A 135 -2.79 -12.82 2.36
C SER A 135 -3.92 -11.77 2.31
N MET A 136 -4.55 -11.56 1.16
CA MET A 136 -5.51 -10.49 0.87
C MET A 136 -6.86 -11.08 0.42
N ASN A 137 -7.45 -11.96 1.25
CA ASN A 137 -8.69 -12.67 0.90
C ASN A 137 -9.96 -11.84 1.13
N SER A 138 -9.84 -10.68 1.77
CA SER A 138 -10.91 -9.70 1.95
C SER A 138 -10.35 -8.29 1.87
N LEU A 139 -11.23 -7.31 1.67
CA LEU A 139 -10.85 -5.89 1.70
C LEU A 139 -10.11 -5.53 3.00
N ASP A 140 -10.65 -5.95 4.15
CA ASP A 140 -10.02 -5.68 5.46
C ASP A 140 -8.62 -6.28 5.56
N GLN A 141 -8.44 -7.53 5.14
CA GLN A 141 -7.12 -8.17 5.17
C GLN A 141 -6.12 -7.44 4.25
N MET A 142 -6.55 -7.04 3.07
CA MET A 142 -5.72 -6.25 2.15
C MET A 142 -5.33 -4.91 2.78
N LEU A 143 -6.28 -4.16 3.34
CA LEU A 143 -6.01 -2.89 4.03
C LEU A 143 -5.08 -3.07 5.24
N MET A 144 -5.23 -4.17 5.99
CA MET A 144 -4.31 -4.52 7.08
C MET A 144 -2.89 -4.78 6.58
N CYS A 145 -2.72 -5.48 5.44
CA CYS A 145 -1.41 -5.72 4.85
C CYS A 145 -0.74 -4.42 4.39
N VAL A 146 -1.49 -3.52 3.73
CA VAL A 146 -0.99 -2.21 3.30
C VAL A 146 -0.61 -1.35 4.52
N ARG A 147 -1.47 -1.31 5.54
CA ARG A 147 -1.19 -0.61 6.79
C ARG A 147 0.06 -1.16 7.50
N ALA A 148 0.24 -2.49 7.53
CA ALA A 148 1.44 -3.13 8.07
C ALA A 148 2.70 -2.65 7.35
N SER A 149 2.67 -2.65 6.01
CA SER A 149 3.75 -2.16 5.16
C SER A 149 4.13 -0.70 5.42
N SER A 150 3.18 0.10 5.90
CA SER A 150 3.33 1.55 6.09
C SER A 150 3.46 1.98 7.56
N SER A 151 3.56 1.04 8.51
CA SER A 151 3.62 1.33 9.95
C SER A 151 4.99 1.86 10.39
N LEU A 152 5.31 3.10 10.00
CA LEU A 152 6.58 3.76 10.29
C LEU A 152 6.73 4.02 11.80
N PRO A 153 7.79 3.52 12.45
CA PRO A 153 8.02 3.71 13.89
C PRO A 153 8.01 5.18 14.29
N GLY A 154 7.37 5.48 15.41
CA GLY A 154 7.23 6.84 15.93
C GLY A 154 6.19 7.70 15.24
N MET A 155 5.85 7.40 13.98
CA MET A 155 4.90 8.18 13.19
C MET A 155 3.52 7.52 13.13
N MET A 156 3.46 6.18 13.06
CA MET A 156 2.22 5.41 12.98
C MET A 156 2.16 4.33 14.05
N ARG A 157 0.97 4.01 14.52
CA ARG A 157 0.77 2.85 15.40
C ARG A 157 0.98 1.56 14.60
N PRO A 158 1.85 0.66 15.09
CA PRO A 158 2.00 -0.68 14.51
C PRO A 158 0.68 -1.45 14.52
N ILE A 159 0.59 -2.45 13.67
CA ILE A 159 -0.53 -3.40 13.64
C ILE A 159 0.00 -4.82 13.86
N ALA A 160 -0.80 -5.67 14.49
CA ALA A 160 -0.48 -7.09 14.61
C ALA A 160 -1.18 -7.89 13.51
N ILE A 161 -0.43 -8.75 12.84
CA ILE A 161 -0.94 -9.74 11.88
C ILE A 161 -0.46 -11.12 12.34
N ASN A 162 -1.38 -12.06 12.51
CA ASN A 162 -1.10 -13.42 12.98
C ASN A 162 -0.26 -13.47 14.28
N GLY A 163 -0.49 -12.52 15.20
CA GLY A 163 0.23 -12.45 16.48
C GLY A 163 1.58 -11.75 16.44
N HIS A 164 2.07 -11.35 15.28
CA HIS A 164 3.34 -10.63 15.10
C HIS A 164 3.12 -9.14 14.87
N VAL A 165 3.92 -8.31 15.53
CA VAL A 165 3.84 -6.85 15.36
C VAL A 165 4.59 -6.44 14.10
N MET A 166 3.87 -5.79 13.18
CA MET A 166 4.38 -5.34 11.90
C MET A 166 4.78 -3.86 11.94
N LEU A 167 5.90 -3.58 11.30
CA LEU A 167 6.44 -2.25 11.05
C LEU A 167 6.61 -2.00 9.56
N ASP A 168 6.94 -0.75 9.21
CA ASP A 168 7.14 -0.31 7.82
C ASP A 168 8.12 -1.24 7.07
N GLY A 169 7.73 -1.63 5.86
CA GLY A 169 8.52 -2.51 5.03
C GLY A 169 9.88 -1.93 4.62
N GLY A 170 10.04 -0.62 4.68
CA GLY A 170 11.33 0.05 4.43
C GLY A 170 12.40 -0.22 5.48
N LEU A 171 12.04 -0.82 6.62
CA LEU A 171 13.01 -1.30 7.62
C LEU A 171 13.64 -2.66 7.22
N GLY A 172 13.05 -3.34 6.26
CA GLY A 172 13.51 -4.63 5.76
C GLY A 172 14.47 -4.53 4.57
N ILE A 173 14.57 -5.63 3.84
CA ILE A 173 15.42 -5.72 2.64
C ILE A 173 15.01 -4.66 1.62
N GLY A 174 15.98 -4.07 0.93
CA GLY A 174 15.75 -3.05 -0.10
C GLY A 174 15.52 -1.64 0.43
N ALA A 175 15.39 -1.44 1.76
CA ALA A 175 15.26 -0.13 2.41
C ALA A 175 14.22 0.79 1.72
N GLY A 176 13.08 0.24 1.32
CA GLY A 176 11.99 0.95 0.65
C GLY A 176 11.94 0.76 -0.87
N LEU A 177 13.00 0.25 -1.51
CA LEU A 177 13.03 -0.08 -2.94
C LEU A 177 12.63 -1.56 -3.14
N PRO A 178 11.50 -1.85 -3.82
CA PRO A 178 10.91 -3.20 -3.83
C PRO A 178 11.39 -4.10 -4.99
N THR A 179 12.48 -3.78 -5.70
CA THR A 179 12.93 -4.55 -6.88
C THR A 179 13.17 -6.03 -6.58
N HIS A 180 13.75 -6.32 -5.40
CA HIS A 180 13.97 -7.70 -4.96
C HIS A 180 12.68 -8.52 -4.82
N LEU A 181 11.53 -7.87 -4.60
CA LEU A 181 10.23 -8.56 -4.54
C LEU A 181 9.82 -9.08 -5.92
N ALA A 182 10.07 -8.29 -6.96
CA ALA A 182 9.84 -8.70 -8.35
C ALA A 182 10.80 -9.84 -8.74
N GLU A 183 12.08 -9.73 -8.36
CA GLU A 183 13.08 -10.78 -8.58
C GLU A 183 12.69 -12.10 -7.91
N MET A 184 12.10 -12.07 -6.71
CA MET A 184 11.58 -13.28 -6.02
C MET A 184 10.47 -13.97 -6.81
N ASP A 185 9.71 -13.23 -7.61
CA ASP A 185 8.62 -13.74 -8.44
C ASP A 185 9.06 -14.04 -9.89
N GLY A 186 10.36 -13.87 -10.19
CA GLY A 186 10.97 -14.26 -11.47
C GLY A 186 10.99 -13.16 -12.55
N TYR A 187 10.83 -11.91 -12.14
CA TYR A 187 10.85 -10.73 -13.02
C TYR A 187 12.18 -10.01 -13.00
#